data_2510e0d703bd1e4d8d8afc5d439c8730
#
_entry.id   2510e0d703bd1e4d8d8afc5d439c8730
#
_cell.length_a   1.000
_cell.length_b   1.000
_cell.length_c   1.000
_cell.angle_alpha   90.00
_cell.angle_beta   90.00
_cell.angle_gamma   90.00
#
_symmetry.space_group_name_H-M   'P 1'
#
loop_
_entity.id
_entity.type
_entity.pdbx_description
1 polymer ?
#
loop_
_entity_poly.entity_id
_entity_poly.type
_entity_poly.pdbx_seq_one_letter_code
_entity_poly.pdbx_strand_id
1 'polypeptide(L)'
;GRNATLTFSCTLSFLFMSNNNNHKLGEVPWFHVIISTGFGIGFTPVAPGTAAALLALAAWWCGYCFLTEQTLFWVTLFTTIIVTVVGVWTSNVMEKYWGEDPRTVVIDEFIGVWIPALVAPCGEKTWILAILGFVAFRIIDIFKPLGCRWVDQNVKGGWGVMLDDALAGFYSLIICIIVKQFL
;
A
#
# COMPACT_ATOMS: atom_id res chain seq x y z
N GLY A 1 21.42 21.98 17.60
CA GLY A 1 20.59 21.51 16.43
C GLY A 1 21.28 20.47 15.56
N ARG A 2 22.61 20.33 15.57
CA ARG A 2 23.33 19.35 14.70
C ARG A 2 23.39 17.91 15.26
N ASN A 3 23.22 17.73 16.56
CA ASN A 3 23.41 16.41 17.18
C ASN A 3 22.14 15.54 17.18
N ALA A 4 20.94 16.13 17.07
CA ALA A 4 19.68 15.38 17.02
C ALA A 4 19.43 14.73 15.64
N THR A 5 19.85 15.38 14.57
CA THR A 5 19.74 14.83 13.20
C THR A 5 20.72 13.69 12.96
N LEU A 6 21.90 13.72 13.57
CA LEU A 6 22.90 12.65 13.47
C LEU A 6 22.50 11.38 14.25
N THR A 7 21.87 11.53 15.42
CA THR A 7 21.38 10.39 16.23
C THR A 7 20.20 9.70 15.58
N PHE A 8 19.26 10.45 15.00
CA PHE A 8 18.11 9.86 14.30
C PHE A 8 18.54 9.10 13.03
N SER A 9 19.51 9.64 12.27
CA SER A 9 20.11 8.98 11.11
C SER A 9 20.87 7.72 11.50
N CYS A 10 21.58 7.71 12.63
CA CYS A 10 22.35 6.56 13.10
C CYS A 10 21.45 5.42 13.60
N THR A 11 20.35 5.73 14.29
CA THR A 11 19.40 4.72 14.80
C THR A 11 18.59 4.09 13.67
N LEU A 12 18.18 4.87 12.67
CA LEU A 12 17.57 4.34 11.45
C LEU A 12 18.56 3.44 10.70
N SER A 13 19.80 3.85 10.53
CA SER A 13 20.83 3.06 9.87
C SER A 13 21.07 1.71 10.55
N PHE A 14 20.96 1.62 11.87
CA PHE A 14 21.18 0.37 12.61
C PHE A 14 20.01 -0.62 12.46
N LEU A 15 18.77 -0.14 12.37
CA LEU A 15 17.59 -0.96 12.07
C LEU A 15 17.60 -1.50 10.61
N PHE A 16 18.25 -0.77 9.70
CA PHE A 16 18.30 -1.10 8.28
C PHE A 16 19.50 -1.97 7.88
N MET A 17 20.53 -2.08 8.70
CA MET A 17 21.75 -2.84 8.39
C MET A 17 21.60 -4.36 8.52
N SER A 18 20.47 -4.87 9.02
CA SER A 18 20.28 -6.32 9.22
C SER A 18 19.77 -7.08 7.98
N ASN A 19 19.47 -6.40 6.88
CA ASN A 19 19.00 -7.10 5.67
C ASN A 19 20.01 -6.96 4.52
N ASN A 20 20.52 -8.08 4.07
CA ASN A 20 21.68 -8.28 3.16
C ASN A 20 21.38 -7.89 1.69
N ASN A 21 20.66 -6.80 1.46
CA ASN A 21 20.45 -6.24 0.14
C ASN A 21 21.25 -4.95 0.01
N ASN A 22 22.15 -4.89 -1.00
CA ASN A 22 23.02 -3.77 -1.34
C ASN A 22 22.25 -2.50 -1.78
N HIS A 23 21.28 -2.06 -0.98
CA HIS A 23 20.55 -0.83 -1.25
C HIS A 23 21.40 0.36 -0.80
N LYS A 24 21.70 1.25 -1.72
CA LYS A 24 22.39 2.52 -1.45
C LYS A 24 21.45 3.52 -0.74
N LEU A 25 21.05 3.18 0.48
CA LEU A 25 20.14 3.98 1.32
C LEU A 25 20.56 5.44 1.48
N GLY A 26 21.85 5.73 1.42
CA GLY A 26 22.39 7.08 1.58
C GLY A 26 22.21 7.99 0.35
N GLU A 27 21.83 7.46 -0.80
CA GLU A 27 21.69 8.23 -2.05
C GLU A 27 20.24 8.65 -2.33
N VAL A 28 19.23 7.98 -1.72
CA VAL A 28 17.82 8.28 -1.93
C VAL A 28 17.34 9.35 -0.93
N PRO A 29 16.62 10.38 -1.37
CA PRO A 29 16.01 11.34 -0.46
C PRO A 29 15.10 10.61 0.54
N TRP A 30 15.30 10.83 1.83
CA TRP A 30 14.68 10.08 2.93
C TRP A 30 13.15 10.07 2.89
N PHE A 31 12.52 11.12 2.37
CA PHE A 31 11.06 11.19 2.28
C PHE A 31 10.48 10.21 1.25
N HIS A 32 11.18 9.93 0.14
CA HIS A 32 10.78 8.89 -0.80
C HIS A 32 10.84 7.51 -0.14
N VAL A 33 11.88 7.26 0.63
CA VAL A 33 12.02 6.00 1.39
C VAL A 33 10.85 5.82 2.36
N ILE A 34 10.54 6.84 3.17
CA ILE A 34 9.46 6.76 4.16
C ILE A 34 8.10 6.51 3.48
N ILE A 35 7.80 7.26 2.42
CA ILE A 35 6.52 7.14 1.74
C ILE A 35 6.40 5.79 1.02
N SER A 36 7.40 5.43 0.20
CA SER A 36 7.35 4.19 -0.59
C SER A 36 7.34 2.93 0.27
N THR A 37 8.02 2.96 1.42
CA THR A 37 8.08 1.82 2.34
C THR A 37 6.93 1.79 3.36
N GLY A 38 5.90 2.64 3.20
CA GLY A 38 4.80 2.70 4.15
C GLY A 38 5.27 2.95 5.58
N PHE A 39 6.04 4.03 5.78
CA PHE A 39 6.65 4.39 7.08
C PHE A 39 7.64 3.34 7.64
N GLY A 40 8.33 2.62 6.74
CA GLY A 40 9.34 1.63 7.11
C GLY A 40 8.83 0.19 7.21
N ILE A 41 7.53 -0.06 7.06
CA ILE A 41 6.96 -1.42 7.07
C ILE A 41 7.50 -2.28 5.93
N GLY A 42 7.80 -1.68 4.78
CA GLY A 42 8.43 -2.36 3.65
C GLY A 42 9.77 -3.06 3.97
N PHE A 43 10.40 -2.73 5.10
CA PHE A 43 11.61 -3.40 5.57
C PHE A 43 11.36 -4.63 6.44
N THR A 44 10.10 -5.02 6.66
CA THR A 44 9.81 -6.25 7.40
C THR A 44 10.38 -7.45 6.66
N PRO A 45 11.05 -8.39 7.38
CA PRO A 45 11.75 -9.51 6.75
C PRO A 45 10.79 -10.54 6.15
N VAL A 46 9.55 -10.60 6.65
CA VAL A 46 8.54 -11.58 6.22
C VAL A 46 7.31 -10.84 5.72
N ALA A 47 6.95 -11.08 4.45
CA ALA A 47 5.74 -10.58 3.79
C ALA A 47 5.49 -9.06 3.99
N PRO A 48 6.40 -8.18 3.53
CA PRO A 48 6.27 -6.73 3.72
C PRO A 48 4.96 -6.17 3.14
N GLY A 49 4.53 -6.66 1.98
CA GLY A 49 3.25 -6.27 1.38
C GLY A 49 2.06 -6.62 2.29
N THR A 50 2.00 -7.84 2.85
CA THR A 50 0.92 -8.19 3.78
C THR A 50 0.93 -7.32 5.04
N ALA A 51 2.11 -6.98 5.56
CA ALA A 51 2.22 -6.07 6.70
C ALA A 51 1.71 -4.66 6.36
N ALA A 52 2.05 -4.15 5.18
CA ALA A 52 1.56 -2.86 4.70
C ALA A 52 0.05 -2.87 4.43
N ALA A 53 -0.47 -3.93 3.82
CA ALA A 53 -1.90 -4.11 3.61
C ALA A 53 -2.69 -4.15 4.93
N LEU A 54 -2.16 -4.82 5.96
CA LEU A 54 -2.74 -4.81 7.32
C LEU A 54 -2.71 -3.42 7.96
N LEU A 55 -1.61 -2.68 7.79
CA LEU A 55 -1.54 -1.29 8.24
C LEU A 55 -2.56 -0.41 7.53
N ALA A 56 -2.71 -0.56 6.22
CA ALA A 56 -3.70 0.16 5.42
C ALA A 56 -5.13 -0.11 5.91
N LEU A 57 -5.45 -1.39 6.20
CA LEU A 57 -6.73 -1.80 6.77
C LEU A 57 -6.94 -1.19 8.15
N ALA A 58 -5.94 -1.23 9.02
CA ALA A 58 -6.01 -0.66 10.36
C ALA A 58 -6.21 0.87 10.33
N ALA A 59 -5.51 1.57 9.43
CA ALA A 59 -5.67 3.01 9.24
C ALA A 59 -7.10 3.36 8.76
N TRP A 60 -7.64 2.59 7.81
CA TRP A 60 -9.01 2.76 7.35
C TRP A 60 -10.03 2.46 8.47
N TRP A 61 -9.80 1.40 9.24
CA TRP A 61 -10.66 1.04 10.37
C TRP A 61 -10.66 2.10 11.46
N CYS A 62 -9.50 2.70 11.73
CA CYS A 62 -9.42 3.87 12.62
C CYS A 62 -10.30 5.01 12.10
N GLY A 63 -10.23 5.33 10.81
CA GLY A 63 -11.13 6.30 10.18
C GLY A 63 -12.62 5.95 10.38
N TYR A 64 -12.98 4.68 10.20
CA TYR A 64 -14.35 4.20 10.41
C TYR A 64 -14.86 4.43 11.84
N CYS A 65 -13.99 4.32 12.85
CA CYS A 65 -14.37 4.56 14.25
C CYS A 65 -14.69 6.03 14.57
N PHE A 66 -14.16 6.98 13.80
CA PHE A 66 -14.26 8.42 14.10
C PHE A 66 -15.08 9.22 13.08
N LEU A 67 -15.30 8.71 11.88
CA LEU A 67 -15.94 9.42 10.80
C LEU A 67 -17.32 8.82 10.49
N THR A 68 -18.22 9.65 9.96
CA THR A 68 -19.45 9.14 9.38
C THR A 68 -19.17 8.36 8.09
N GLU A 69 -20.01 7.41 7.73
CA GLU A 69 -19.83 6.58 6.52
C GLU A 69 -19.62 7.42 5.26
N GLN A 70 -20.40 8.50 5.10
CA GLN A 70 -20.26 9.41 3.96
C GLN A 70 -18.92 10.15 3.97
N THR A 71 -18.49 10.65 5.12
CA THR A 71 -17.18 11.32 5.24
C THR A 71 -16.06 10.35 5.00
N LEU A 72 -16.14 9.13 5.55
CA LEU A 72 -15.16 8.07 5.35
C LEU A 72 -15.01 7.71 3.87
N PHE A 73 -16.13 7.58 3.13
CA PHE A 73 -16.11 7.34 1.69
C PHE A 73 -15.29 8.40 0.96
N TRP A 74 -15.58 9.69 1.18
CA TRP A 74 -14.86 10.76 0.49
C TRP A 74 -13.38 10.83 0.91
N VAL A 75 -13.08 10.69 2.20
CA VAL A 75 -11.71 10.66 2.72
C VAL A 75 -10.94 9.51 2.09
N THR A 76 -11.51 8.30 2.07
CA THR A 76 -10.87 7.12 1.47
C THR A 76 -10.63 7.35 -0.02
N LEU A 77 -11.63 7.85 -0.76
CA LEU A 77 -11.52 8.10 -2.20
C LEU A 77 -10.40 9.11 -2.51
N PHE A 78 -10.42 10.27 -1.87
CA PHE A 78 -9.41 11.31 -2.13
C PHE A 78 -8.03 10.87 -1.68
N THR A 79 -7.91 10.20 -0.54
CA THR A 79 -6.62 9.69 -0.04
C THR A 79 -6.06 8.62 -0.99
N THR A 80 -6.90 7.72 -1.52
CA THR A 80 -6.50 6.72 -2.51
C THR A 80 -5.95 7.39 -3.77
N ILE A 81 -6.62 8.42 -4.30
CA ILE A 81 -6.15 9.17 -5.48
C ILE A 81 -4.80 9.84 -5.19
N ILE A 82 -4.67 10.53 -4.05
CA ILE A 82 -3.43 11.22 -3.67
C ILE A 82 -2.31 10.21 -3.51
N VAL A 83 -2.54 9.11 -2.81
CA VAL A 83 -1.54 8.05 -2.58
C VAL A 83 -1.14 7.39 -3.89
N THR A 84 -2.06 7.21 -4.84
CA THR A 84 -1.72 6.71 -6.19
C THR A 84 -0.75 7.64 -6.90
N VAL A 85 -1.04 8.94 -6.96
CA VAL A 85 -0.17 9.92 -7.64
C VAL A 85 1.20 10.02 -6.96
N VAL A 86 1.21 10.11 -5.63
CA VAL A 86 2.45 10.17 -4.85
C VAL A 86 3.21 8.85 -4.94
N GLY A 87 2.51 7.72 -4.91
CA GLY A 87 3.07 6.38 -5.07
C GLY A 87 3.79 6.20 -6.41
N VAL A 88 3.15 6.57 -7.52
CA VAL A 88 3.79 6.57 -8.85
C VAL A 88 5.08 7.39 -8.84
N TRP A 89 5.01 8.60 -8.28
CA TRP A 89 6.17 9.49 -8.25
C TRP A 89 7.31 8.91 -7.40
N THR A 90 7.01 8.44 -6.18
CA THR A 90 8.03 7.90 -5.27
C THR A 90 8.58 6.58 -5.77
N SER A 91 7.76 5.67 -6.30
CA SER A 91 8.19 4.39 -6.87
C SER A 91 9.14 4.59 -8.05
N ASN A 92 8.86 5.54 -8.96
CA ASN A 92 9.77 5.89 -10.05
C ASN A 92 11.13 6.39 -9.56
N VAL A 93 11.17 7.09 -8.42
CA VAL A 93 12.44 7.52 -7.81
C VAL A 93 13.14 6.33 -7.18
N MET A 94 12.42 5.48 -6.43
CA MET A 94 12.98 4.32 -5.76
C MET A 94 13.61 3.33 -6.75
N GLU A 95 12.97 3.07 -7.90
CA GLU A 95 13.49 2.17 -8.93
C GLU A 95 14.85 2.61 -9.49
N LYS A 96 15.11 3.92 -9.60
CA LYS A 96 16.40 4.42 -10.06
C LYS A 96 17.58 4.06 -9.15
N TYR A 97 17.30 3.89 -7.85
CA TYR A 97 18.32 3.63 -6.84
C TYR A 97 18.36 2.17 -6.39
N TRP A 98 17.19 1.50 -6.36
CA TRP A 98 17.05 0.16 -5.80
C TRP A 98 16.74 -0.92 -6.85
N GLY A 99 16.61 -0.55 -8.12
CA GLY A 99 16.27 -1.47 -9.21
C GLY A 99 14.77 -1.60 -9.46
N GLU A 100 14.40 -2.35 -10.48
CA GLU A 100 13.01 -2.58 -10.85
C GLU A 100 12.27 -3.30 -9.72
N ASP A 101 11.09 -2.80 -9.36
CA ASP A 101 10.15 -3.35 -8.38
C ASP A 101 10.82 -3.83 -7.07
N PRO A 102 11.39 -2.92 -6.27
CA PRO A 102 12.02 -3.33 -5.02
C PRO A 102 10.94 -3.75 -4.02
N ARG A 103 11.07 -4.95 -3.48
CA ARG A 103 10.14 -5.55 -2.49
C ARG A 103 9.84 -4.69 -1.25
N THR A 104 10.63 -3.67 -1.03
CA THR A 104 10.50 -2.71 0.06
C THR A 104 9.54 -1.56 -0.26
N VAL A 105 9.22 -1.38 -1.52
CA VAL A 105 8.14 -0.48 -1.95
C VAL A 105 6.82 -1.21 -1.69
N VAL A 106 5.96 -0.63 -0.87
CA VAL A 106 4.70 -1.23 -0.41
C VAL A 106 3.57 -0.19 -0.32
N ILE A 107 3.76 0.97 -0.94
CA ILE A 107 2.75 2.03 -0.96
C ILE A 107 1.53 1.68 -1.82
N ASP A 108 1.70 0.85 -2.82
CA ASP A 108 0.70 0.25 -3.68
C ASP A 108 -0.32 -0.59 -2.91
N GLU A 109 0.11 -1.33 -1.91
CA GLU A 109 -0.75 -2.13 -1.05
C GLU A 109 -1.85 -1.30 -0.35
N PHE A 110 -1.56 -0.02 -0.06
CA PHE A 110 -2.53 0.87 0.56
C PHE A 110 -3.72 1.12 -0.36
N ILE A 111 -3.48 1.40 -1.64
CA ILE A 111 -4.56 1.63 -2.59
C ILE A 111 -5.32 0.34 -2.89
N GLY A 112 -4.62 -0.79 -2.97
CA GLY A 112 -5.23 -2.10 -3.17
C GLY A 112 -6.25 -2.47 -2.09
N VAL A 113 -5.96 -2.12 -0.82
CA VAL A 113 -6.88 -2.31 0.31
C VAL A 113 -7.98 -1.25 0.35
N TRP A 114 -7.67 0.02 0.06
CA TRP A 114 -8.65 1.11 0.19
C TRP A 114 -9.68 1.15 -0.92
N ILE A 115 -9.37 0.66 -2.11
CA ILE A 115 -10.34 0.55 -3.21
C ILE A 115 -11.57 -0.29 -2.81
N PRO A 116 -11.44 -1.55 -2.38
CA PRO A 116 -12.60 -2.33 -1.92
C PRO A 116 -13.23 -1.77 -0.64
N ALA A 117 -12.46 -1.10 0.21
CA ALA A 117 -12.96 -0.48 1.42
C ALA A 117 -13.95 0.68 1.17
N LEU A 118 -13.99 1.26 -0.04
CA LEU A 118 -14.98 2.28 -0.42
C LEU A 118 -16.42 1.82 -0.26
N VAL A 119 -16.69 0.53 -0.42
CA VAL A 119 -18.04 -0.03 -0.32
C VAL A 119 -18.27 -0.78 0.99
N ALA A 120 -17.26 -0.90 1.84
CA ALA A 120 -17.34 -1.64 3.09
C ALA A 120 -18.34 -1.04 4.11
N PRO A 121 -18.51 0.29 4.25
CA PRO A 121 -19.46 0.82 5.19
C PRO A 121 -20.88 0.29 4.94
N CYS A 122 -21.43 -0.44 5.92
CA CYS A 122 -22.67 -1.20 5.81
C CYS A 122 -23.28 -1.46 7.21
N GLY A 123 -23.18 -0.48 8.11
CA GLY A 123 -23.64 -0.63 9.48
C GLY A 123 -22.88 -1.73 10.24
N GLU A 124 -23.62 -2.62 10.91
CA GLU A 124 -23.02 -3.69 11.73
C GLU A 124 -22.19 -4.71 10.93
N LYS A 125 -22.40 -4.79 9.63
CA LYS A 125 -21.69 -5.75 8.75
C LYS A 125 -20.44 -5.20 8.08
N THR A 126 -20.07 -3.96 8.36
CA THR A 126 -18.89 -3.28 7.81
C THR A 126 -17.62 -4.11 7.95
N TRP A 127 -17.40 -4.77 9.10
CA TRP A 127 -16.24 -5.58 9.36
C TRP A 127 -16.12 -6.79 8.41
N ILE A 128 -17.26 -7.38 8.02
CA ILE A 128 -17.28 -8.51 7.08
C ILE A 128 -16.75 -8.07 5.72
N LEU A 129 -17.26 -6.93 5.22
CA LEU A 129 -16.84 -6.40 3.92
C LEU A 129 -15.40 -5.88 3.94
N ALA A 130 -14.96 -5.28 5.04
CA ALA A 130 -13.58 -4.82 5.19
C ALA A 130 -12.58 -5.99 5.16
N ILE A 131 -12.87 -7.07 5.91
CA ILE A 131 -12.04 -8.28 5.90
C ILE A 131 -12.11 -8.99 4.55
N LEU A 132 -13.31 -9.11 3.96
CA LEU A 132 -13.48 -9.71 2.65
C LEU A 132 -12.67 -8.97 1.57
N GLY A 133 -12.76 -7.63 1.56
CA GLY A 133 -12.01 -6.79 0.63
C GLY A 133 -10.51 -6.98 0.76
N PHE A 134 -10.01 -6.99 1.99
CA PHE A 134 -8.60 -7.25 2.27
C PHE A 134 -8.16 -8.64 1.78
N VAL A 135 -8.90 -9.69 2.14
CA VAL A 135 -8.55 -11.08 1.76
C VAL A 135 -8.63 -11.26 0.25
N ALA A 136 -9.71 -10.77 -0.38
CA ALA A 136 -9.87 -10.84 -1.82
C ALA A 136 -8.74 -10.10 -2.56
N PHE A 137 -8.39 -8.89 -2.12
CA PHE A 137 -7.26 -8.14 -2.66
C PHE A 137 -5.97 -8.96 -2.56
N ARG A 138 -5.61 -9.48 -1.38
CA ARG A 138 -4.37 -10.27 -1.21
C ARG A 138 -4.34 -11.52 -2.07
N ILE A 139 -5.46 -12.22 -2.23
CA ILE A 139 -5.55 -13.39 -3.10
C ILE A 139 -5.31 -12.97 -4.55
N ILE A 140 -6.00 -11.94 -5.03
CA ILE A 140 -5.91 -11.48 -6.43
C ILE A 140 -4.52 -10.95 -6.74
N ASP A 141 -3.92 -10.17 -5.83
CA ASP A 141 -2.56 -9.66 -5.97
C ASP A 141 -1.51 -10.79 -6.06
N ILE A 142 -1.61 -11.82 -5.20
CA ILE A 142 -0.66 -12.94 -5.21
C ILE A 142 -0.82 -13.80 -6.48
N PHE A 143 -2.06 -14.10 -6.90
CA PHE A 143 -2.33 -14.97 -8.07
C PHE A 143 -2.27 -14.24 -9.39
N LYS A 144 -2.39 -12.91 -9.38
CA LYS A 144 -2.35 -12.03 -10.56
C LYS A 144 -3.20 -12.53 -11.74
N PRO A 145 -4.53 -12.73 -11.55
CA PRO A 145 -5.40 -13.18 -12.63
C PRO A 145 -5.67 -12.06 -13.66
N LEU A 146 -6.20 -12.43 -14.82
CA LEU A 146 -6.94 -11.56 -15.77
C LEU A 146 -6.37 -10.12 -15.93
N GLY A 147 -5.21 -9.97 -16.47
CA GLY A 147 -4.67 -8.65 -16.80
C GLY A 147 -3.77 -8.04 -15.72
N CYS A 148 -3.91 -8.39 -14.42
CA CYS A 148 -2.92 -8.00 -13.41
C CYS A 148 -1.51 -8.44 -13.84
N ARG A 149 -1.37 -9.70 -14.24
CA ARG A 149 -0.11 -10.24 -14.76
C ARG A 149 0.39 -9.51 -16.01
N TRP A 150 -0.52 -9.08 -16.87
CA TRP A 150 -0.15 -8.32 -18.05
C TRP A 150 0.37 -6.93 -17.69
N VAL A 151 -0.28 -6.25 -16.75
CA VAL A 151 0.16 -4.94 -16.23
C VAL A 151 1.54 -5.07 -15.60
N ASP A 152 1.72 -6.01 -14.68
CA ASP A 152 2.97 -6.31 -14.00
C ASP A 152 4.14 -6.55 -14.98
N GLN A 153 3.89 -7.24 -16.10
CA GLN A 153 4.92 -7.58 -17.08
C GLN A 153 5.18 -6.49 -18.14
N ASN A 154 4.20 -5.66 -18.46
CA ASN A 154 4.27 -4.74 -19.60
C ASN A 154 4.31 -3.27 -19.20
N VAL A 155 3.78 -2.90 -18.05
CA VAL A 155 3.83 -1.52 -17.56
C VAL A 155 5.00 -1.40 -16.59
N LYS A 156 5.97 -0.57 -16.95
CA LYS A 156 7.17 -0.36 -16.15
C LYS A 156 7.06 0.90 -15.31
N GLY A 157 7.98 1.01 -14.33
CA GLY A 157 8.06 2.17 -13.47
C GLY A 157 6.97 2.22 -12.42
N GLY A 158 6.89 3.33 -11.72
CA GLY A 158 5.91 3.51 -10.66
C GLY A 158 4.45 3.34 -11.10
N TRP A 159 4.14 3.50 -12.39
CA TRP A 159 2.81 3.17 -12.92
C TRP A 159 2.54 1.68 -12.91
N GLY A 160 3.53 0.83 -13.24
CA GLY A 160 3.38 -0.62 -13.21
C GLY A 160 3.07 -1.11 -11.80
N VAL A 161 3.87 -0.68 -10.84
CA VAL A 161 3.72 -1.00 -9.41
C VAL A 161 2.33 -0.60 -8.90
N MET A 162 1.91 0.65 -9.15
CA MET A 162 0.63 1.15 -8.62
C MET A 162 -0.59 0.58 -9.35
N LEU A 163 -0.53 0.35 -10.68
CA LEU A 163 -1.67 -0.12 -11.46
C LEU A 163 -1.98 -1.60 -11.22
N ASP A 164 -1.00 -2.41 -10.94
CA ASP A 164 -1.19 -3.83 -10.63
C ASP A 164 -2.08 -4.00 -9.39
N ASP A 165 -1.74 -3.32 -8.32
CA ASP A 165 -2.51 -3.34 -7.07
C ASP A 165 -3.85 -2.61 -7.18
N ALA A 166 -3.90 -1.50 -7.94
CA ALA A 166 -5.17 -0.83 -8.22
C ALA A 166 -6.14 -1.77 -8.94
N LEU A 167 -5.66 -2.55 -9.91
CA LEU A 167 -6.48 -3.51 -10.64
C LEU A 167 -6.93 -4.67 -9.75
N ALA A 168 -6.04 -5.20 -8.91
CA ALA A 168 -6.38 -6.22 -7.91
C ALA A 168 -7.42 -5.70 -6.90
N GLY A 169 -7.26 -4.45 -6.44
CA GLY A 169 -8.23 -3.75 -5.61
C GLY A 169 -9.59 -3.57 -6.30
N PHE A 170 -9.59 -3.28 -7.59
CA PHE A 170 -10.82 -3.11 -8.36
C PHE A 170 -11.61 -4.43 -8.50
N TYR A 171 -10.92 -5.55 -8.74
CA TYR A 171 -11.58 -6.87 -8.72
C TYR A 171 -12.15 -7.20 -7.34
N SER A 172 -11.42 -6.86 -6.29
CA SER A 172 -11.88 -7.04 -4.91
C SER A 172 -13.09 -6.18 -4.59
N LEU A 173 -13.14 -4.95 -5.12
CA LEU A 173 -14.29 -4.06 -5.03
C LEU A 173 -15.55 -4.69 -5.65
N ILE A 174 -15.42 -5.29 -6.84
CA ILE A 174 -16.54 -5.97 -7.51
C ILE A 174 -17.06 -7.13 -6.64
N ILE A 175 -16.17 -7.92 -6.06
CA ILE A 175 -16.54 -9.01 -5.14
C ILE A 175 -17.30 -8.44 -3.93
N CYS A 176 -16.80 -7.36 -3.32
CA CYS A 176 -17.46 -6.72 -2.19
C CYS A 176 -18.83 -6.17 -2.55
N ILE A 177 -19.01 -5.56 -3.73
CA ILE A 177 -20.31 -5.08 -4.21
C ILE A 177 -21.31 -6.22 -4.34
N ILE A 178 -20.89 -7.34 -4.93
CA ILE A 178 -21.74 -8.52 -5.10
C ILE A 178 -22.17 -9.07 -3.73
N VAL A 179 -21.20 -9.30 -2.83
CA VAL A 179 -21.49 -9.86 -1.50
C VAL A 179 -22.35 -8.92 -0.66
N LYS A 180 -22.15 -7.60 -0.78
CA LYS A 180 -22.97 -6.59 -0.09
C LYS A 180 -24.46 -6.71 -0.37
N GLN A 181 -24.86 -7.20 -1.55
CA GLN A 181 -26.27 -7.37 -1.90
C GLN A 181 -26.94 -8.54 -1.17
N PHE A 182 -26.15 -9.45 -0.62
CA PHE A 182 -26.63 -10.63 0.13
C PHE A 182 -26.51 -10.45 1.65
N LEU A 183 -25.93 -9.37 2.11
CA LEU A 183 -25.76 -9.04 3.51
C LEU A 183 -26.88 -8.13 4.02
#